data_16cac3b96119ee87e8cccd8d8fdec3c4
#
_entry.id   16cac3b96119ee87e8cccd8d8fdec3c4
#
_cell.length_a   1.000
_cell.length_b   1.000
_cell.length_c   1.000
_cell.angle_alpha   90.00
_cell.angle_beta   90.00
_cell.angle_gamma   90.00
#
_symmetry.space_group_name_H-M   'P 1'
#
loop_
_entity.id
_entity.type
_entity.pdbx_description
1 polymer ?
#
loop_
_entity_poly.entity_id
_entity_poly.type
_entity_poly.pdbx_seq_one_letter_code
_entity_poly.pdbx_strand_id
1 'polypeptide(L)'
;MIEQQPSIPPFKQHRLRIPLVGMILFFISITVAIFLPEDFAPFVRTAVVFIGGMISLLIILVWWLFLSRIGWIMRLAILAAVFGLWFGTVYEVDYSGDVVPKIVWRWEKRREQKVAEHRNQQSVKELPEVDISIGPDDFPNYRNRNLDAVATGPKLWTNWKERLPRKVWAQPSGAGYSGFATAGNLIFTLEQRGPDEFAVAYDKASGSERWKYSWKARHFDPLGGEGPMTTPTIHEGLLYCLGGTGHFACLDATSGKPIWEKELLEDNANLQWGMSGSPLIYKDLVIVHPGEQAGKNLNREIRAFDRKTGKIAWQTGNNRTGYCSPMLANLLGRQMLLLFSAVEILGLNPDTGEKLWAHPWTTNQGIHVAQPIPIGDDKVFISSSYGVGCGLLQLSTTGGTIQSKELWHNLQLRSRFNSPVLHNNFIYGLDEGILVCLDPVTGRRKWKGERYGQGQILRQDDLIVIQAENGDLAIVKANP
;
A
#
# COMPACT_ATOMS: atom_id res chain seq x y z
N MET A 1 67.54 -35.76 -18.85
CA MET A 1 67.27 -35.11 -17.57
C MET A 1 65.84 -34.47 -17.69
N ILE A 2 64.89 -35.11 -17.05
CA ILE A 2 63.49 -34.58 -17.01
C ILE A 2 63.46 -33.66 -15.79
N GLU A 3 63.33 -32.38 -16.04
CA GLU A 3 63.17 -31.34 -15.02
C GLU A 3 61.82 -31.53 -14.33
N GLN A 4 61.80 -31.98 -13.07
CA GLN A 4 60.61 -32.08 -12.26
C GLN A 4 60.13 -30.64 -11.90
N GLN A 5 58.98 -30.23 -12.42
CA GLN A 5 58.33 -29.02 -11.97
C GLN A 5 58.07 -29.11 -10.46
N PRO A 6 58.36 -28.08 -9.69
CA PRO A 6 58.13 -28.08 -8.25
C PRO A 6 56.62 -28.22 -7.97
N SER A 7 56.24 -29.34 -7.34
CA SER A 7 54.88 -29.55 -6.88
C SER A 7 54.51 -28.50 -5.83
N ILE A 8 53.44 -27.76 -6.05
CA ILE A 8 52.91 -26.81 -5.10
C ILE A 8 52.48 -27.58 -3.83
N PRO A 9 53.02 -27.25 -2.66
CA PRO A 9 52.70 -27.99 -1.45
C PRO A 9 51.19 -27.97 -1.15
N PRO A 10 50.60 -29.09 -0.70
CA PRO A 10 49.15 -29.28 -0.55
C PRO A 10 48.47 -28.22 0.30
N PHE A 11 49.17 -27.63 1.26
CA PHE A 11 48.66 -26.55 2.09
C PHE A 11 48.35 -25.22 1.33
N LYS A 12 48.99 -25.03 0.16
CA LYS A 12 48.73 -23.84 -0.68
C LYS A 12 47.45 -23.96 -1.52
N GLN A 13 47.04 -25.17 -1.87
CA GLN A 13 45.83 -25.42 -2.68
C GLN A 13 44.55 -25.25 -1.86
N HIS A 14 44.53 -25.58 -0.55
CA HIS A 14 43.35 -25.43 0.30
C HIS A 14 42.97 -23.97 0.52
N ARG A 15 43.91 -23.03 0.56
CA ARG A 15 43.63 -21.60 0.81
C ARG A 15 42.83 -20.91 -0.30
N LEU A 16 42.97 -21.32 -1.55
CA LEU A 16 42.25 -20.80 -2.70
C LEU A 16 40.84 -21.43 -2.85
N ARG A 17 40.60 -22.58 -2.21
CA ARG A 17 39.30 -23.27 -2.28
C ARG A 17 38.23 -22.59 -1.46
N ILE A 18 38.58 -21.89 -0.38
CA ILE A 18 37.60 -21.24 0.54
C ILE A 18 36.83 -20.11 -0.15
N PRO A 19 37.44 -19.11 -0.82
CA PRO A 19 36.67 -18.10 -1.54
C PRO A 19 35.86 -18.70 -2.70
N LEU A 20 36.37 -19.78 -3.34
CA LEU A 20 35.61 -20.48 -4.38
C LEU A 20 34.33 -21.12 -3.83
N VAL A 21 34.39 -21.72 -2.63
CA VAL A 21 33.19 -22.23 -1.93
C VAL A 21 32.20 -21.12 -1.66
N GLY A 22 32.62 -19.94 -1.18
CA GLY A 22 31.76 -18.78 -0.98
C GLY A 22 31.08 -18.36 -2.29
N MET A 23 31.82 -18.26 -3.38
CA MET A 23 31.27 -17.94 -4.70
C MET A 23 30.26 -19.00 -5.18
N ILE A 24 30.55 -20.27 -5.02
CA ILE A 24 29.65 -21.37 -5.40
C ILE A 24 28.35 -21.29 -4.60
N LEU A 25 28.41 -21.05 -3.29
CA LEU A 25 27.22 -20.90 -2.45
C LEU A 25 26.35 -19.71 -2.89
N PHE A 26 26.96 -18.60 -3.29
CA PHE A 26 26.23 -17.46 -3.83
C PHE A 26 25.51 -17.82 -5.12
N PHE A 27 26.17 -18.47 -6.07
CA PHE A 27 25.52 -18.92 -7.31
C PHE A 27 24.43 -19.97 -7.06
N ILE A 28 24.62 -20.86 -6.10
CA ILE A 28 23.59 -21.82 -5.69
C ILE A 28 22.36 -21.06 -5.15
N SER A 29 22.55 -20.04 -4.30
CA SER A 29 21.42 -19.28 -3.75
C SER A 29 20.63 -18.54 -4.85
N ILE A 30 21.30 -17.98 -5.85
CA ILE A 30 20.65 -17.38 -7.03
C ILE A 30 19.89 -18.45 -7.82
N THR A 31 20.52 -19.60 -8.08
CA THR A 31 19.89 -20.69 -8.82
C THR A 31 18.63 -21.19 -8.09
N VAL A 32 18.74 -21.44 -6.78
CA VAL A 32 17.57 -21.83 -5.96
C VAL A 32 16.46 -20.79 -6.05
N ALA A 33 16.78 -19.51 -5.95
CA ALA A 33 15.79 -18.44 -6.04
C ALA A 33 15.08 -18.39 -7.41
N ILE A 34 15.79 -18.66 -8.50
CA ILE A 34 15.21 -18.71 -9.86
C ILE A 34 14.24 -19.89 -10.01
N PHE A 35 14.59 -21.06 -9.46
CA PHE A 35 13.78 -22.28 -9.59
C PHE A 35 12.72 -22.44 -8.50
N LEU A 36 12.59 -21.52 -7.54
CA LEU A 36 11.48 -21.52 -6.60
C LEU A 36 10.16 -21.38 -7.37
N PRO A 37 9.11 -22.15 -7.01
CA PRO A 37 7.79 -22.04 -7.61
C PRO A 37 7.26 -20.60 -7.58
N GLU A 38 6.49 -20.20 -8.59
CA GLU A 38 5.91 -18.86 -8.68
C GLU A 38 4.95 -18.52 -7.53
N ASP A 39 4.41 -19.54 -6.87
CA ASP A 39 3.56 -19.40 -5.69
C ASP A 39 4.27 -18.87 -4.46
N PHE A 40 5.61 -18.97 -4.42
CA PHE A 40 6.38 -18.33 -3.36
C PHE A 40 6.42 -16.81 -3.57
N ALA A 41 6.13 -16.08 -2.49
CA ALA A 41 6.20 -14.62 -2.51
C ALA A 41 7.60 -14.16 -2.97
N PRO A 42 7.71 -13.10 -3.78
CA PRO A 42 9.00 -12.54 -4.21
C PRO A 42 9.98 -12.29 -3.07
N PHE A 43 9.45 -11.92 -1.89
CA PHE A 43 10.21 -11.80 -0.65
C PHE A 43 11.04 -13.05 -0.32
N VAL A 44 10.49 -14.27 -0.49
CA VAL A 44 11.21 -15.52 -0.20
C VAL A 44 12.40 -15.69 -1.15
N ARG A 45 12.22 -15.38 -2.42
CA ARG A 45 13.31 -15.42 -3.43
C ARG A 45 14.41 -14.42 -3.06
N THR A 46 14.03 -13.19 -2.73
CA THR A 46 14.97 -12.15 -2.30
C THR A 46 15.69 -12.55 -1.01
N ALA A 47 14.99 -13.12 -0.03
CA ALA A 47 15.57 -13.60 1.23
C ALA A 47 16.59 -14.71 0.99
N VAL A 48 16.32 -15.67 0.12
CA VAL A 48 17.27 -16.76 -0.23
C VAL A 48 18.55 -16.20 -0.83
N VAL A 49 18.45 -15.27 -1.78
CA VAL A 49 19.63 -14.63 -2.40
C VAL A 49 20.39 -13.79 -1.37
N PHE A 50 19.67 -13.03 -0.53
CA PHE A 50 20.28 -12.16 0.47
C PHE A 50 21.01 -12.96 1.57
N ILE A 51 20.38 -13.99 2.11
CA ILE A 51 20.99 -14.87 3.13
C ILE A 51 22.19 -15.61 2.54
N GLY A 52 22.04 -16.20 1.35
CA GLY A 52 23.13 -16.86 0.64
C GLY A 52 24.29 -15.92 0.33
N GLY A 53 23.99 -14.69 -0.08
CA GLY A 53 24.95 -13.62 -0.30
C GLY A 53 25.70 -13.22 0.97
N MET A 54 24.99 -13.05 2.08
CA MET A 54 25.61 -12.74 3.38
C MET A 54 26.55 -13.85 3.86
N ILE A 55 26.11 -15.11 3.79
CA ILE A 55 26.94 -16.25 4.17
C ILE A 55 28.19 -16.30 3.28
N SER A 56 28.03 -16.13 1.97
CA SER A 56 29.14 -16.12 1.00
C SER A 56 30.13 -15.00 1.27
N LEU A 57 29.61 -13.78 1.53
CA LEU A 57 30.42 -12.62 1.89
C LEU A 57 31.20 -12.86 3.19
N LEU A 58 30.56 -13.44 4.20
CA LEU A 58 31.20 -13.78 5.47
C LEU A 58 32.35 -14.77 5.29
N ILE A 59 32.12 -15.82 4.50
CA ILE A 59 33.15 -16.82 4.18
C ILE A 59 34.37 -16.17 3.47
N ILE A 60 34.09 -15.33 2.47
CA ILE A 60 35.12 -14.60 1.73
C ILE A 60 35.84 -13.62 2.64
N LEU A 61 35.15 -12.91 3.51
CA LEU A 61 35.71 -11.94 4.45
C LEU A 61 36.61 -12.63 5.49
N VAL A 62 36.17 -13.75 6.08
CA VAL A 62 36.97 -14.55 7.01
C VAL A 62 38.23 -15.09 6.34
N TRP A 63 38.11 -15.65 5.14
CA TRP A 63 39.26 -16.07 4.37
C TRP A 63 40.22 -14.91 4.11
N TRP A 64 39.70 -13.78 3.68
CA TRP A 64 40.53 -12.62 3.34
C TRP A 64 41.22 -12.04 4.56
N LEU A 65 40.57 -11.94 5.70
CA LEU A 65 41.13 -11.39 6.95
C LEU A 65 42.17 -12.32 7.59
N PHE A 66 41.94 -13.64 7.59
CA PHE A 66 42.75 -14.57 8.39
C PHE A 66 43.65 -15.50 7.55
N LEU A 67 43.26 -15.83 6.34
CA LEU A 67 43.90 -16.85 5.54
C LEU A 67 44.60 -16.32 4.27
N SER A 68 44.33 -15.09 3.83
CA SER A 68 44.99 -14.48 2.69
C SER A 68 46.44 -14.08 3.04
N ARG A 69 47.28 -13.96 2.03
CA ARG A 69 48.67 -13.52 2.18
C ARG A 69 48.87 -12.01 2.07
N ILE A 70 47.78 -11.26 1.95
CA ILE A 70 47.81 -9.80 1.83
C ILE A 70 48.30 -9.23 3.17
N GLY A 71 49.21 -8.30 3.15
CA GLY A 71 49.70 -7.63 4.35
C GLY A 71 48.58 -6.82 5.04
N TRP A 72 48.61 -6.68 6.35
CA TRP A 72 47.58 -6.01 7.15
C TRP A 72 47.32 -4.58 6.70
N ILE A 73 48.36 -3.81 6.37
CA ILE A 73 48.23 -2.43 5.89
C ILE A 73 47.41 -2.42 4.57
N MET A 74 47.70 -3.31 3.66
CA MET A 74 46.94 -3.42 2.39
C MET A 74 45.49 -3.83 2.63
N ARG A 75 45.21 -4.71 3.59
CA ARG A 75 43.82 -5.08 3.97
C ARG A 75 43.06 -3.89 4.47
N LEU A 76 43.64 -3.12 5.41
CA LEU A 76 43.04 -1.91 5.94
C LEU A 76 42.83 -0.87 4.83
N ALA A 77 43.78 -0.69 3.94
CA ALA A 77 43.66 0.23 2.80
C ALA A 77 42.52 -0.17 1.85
N ILE A 78 42.37 -1.48 1.54
CA ILE A 78 41.26 -1.98 0.70
C ILE A 78 39.92 -1.80 1.42
N LEU A 79 39.82 -2.14 2.72
CA LEU A 79 38.59 -1.88 3.49
C LEU A 79 38.22 -0.39 3.50
N ALA A 80 39.19 0.46 3.79
CA ALA A 80 38.96 1.91 3.78
C ALA A 80 38.51 2.41 2.39
N ALA A 81 39.10 1.88 1.32
CA ALA A 81 38.72 2.21 -0.06
C ALA A 81 37.29 1.72 -0.38
N VAL A 82 36.90 0.50 0.00
CA VAL A 82 35.55 -0.05 -0.21
C VAL A 82 34.52 0.76 0.58
N PHE A 83 34.77 1.01 1.87
CA PHE A 83 33.89 1.85 2.69
C PHE A 83 33.83 3.28 2.15
N GLY A 84 34.97 3.88 1.80
CA GLY A 84 35.04 5.20 1.22
C GLY A 84 34.25 5.29 -0.09
N LEU A 85 34.37 4.28 -0.96
CA LEU A 85 33.58 4.18 -2.20
C LEU A 85 32.10 4.05 -1.90
N TRP A 86 31.71 3.16 -0.98
CA TRP A 86 30.33 2.96 -0.59
C TRP A 86 29.71 4.23 -0.04
N PHE A 87 30.29 4.80 1.03
CA PHE A 87 29.79 6.03 1.64
C PHE A 87 29.95 7.27 0.74
N GLY A 88 30.89 7.25 -0.19
CA GLY A 88 31.08 8.32 -1.18
C GLY A 88 30.08 8.29 -2.32
N THR A 89 29.56 7.11 -2.68
CA THR A 89 28.68 6.93 -3.86
C THR A 89 27.23 6.66 -3.51
N VAL A 90 26.98 5.87 -2.46
CA VAL A 90 25.63 5.51 -2.03
C VAL A 90 25.08 6.60 -1.12
N TYR A 91 23.90 7.08 -1.45
CA TYR A 91 23.16 8.03 -0.63
C TYR A 91 22.26 7.29 0.36
N GLU A 92 21.45 6.36 -0.15
CA GLU A 92 20.43 5.63 0.60
C GLU A 92 20.18 4.28 -0.06
N VAL A 93 19.73 3.31 0.72
CA VAL A 93 19.19 2.06 0.21
C VAL A 93 17.70 2.06 0.51
N ASP A 94 16.89 2.20 -0.54
CA ASP A 94 15.43 2.11 -0.50
C ASP A 94 14.99 0.66 -0.74
N TYR A 95 13.77 0.31 -0.36
CA TYR A 95 13.23 -1.04 -0.54
C TYR A 95 11.87 -0.99 -1.24
N SER A 96 11.65 -1.92 -2.17
CA SER A 96 10.31 -2.14 -2.75
C SER A 96 9.38 -2.82 -1.73
N GLY A 97 8.08 -2.89 -2.02
CA GLY A 97 7.09 -3.61 -1.22
C GLY A 97 7.41 -5.11 -1.03
N ASP A 98 8.20 -5.69 -1.93
CA ASP A 98 8.74 -7.06 -1.84
C ASP A 98 10.15 -7.11 -1.20
N VAL A 99 10.57 -6.03 -0.54
CA VAL A 99 11.86 -5.91 0.17
C VAL A 99 13.08 -6.08 -0.77
N VAL A 100 12.95 -5.73 -2.04
CA VAL A 100 14.05 -5.70 -2.98
C VAL A 100 14.83 -4.40 -2.81
N PRO A 101 16.15 -4.43 -2.48
CA PRO A 101 16.92 -3.22 -2.27
C PRO A 101 17.12 -2.46 -3.58
N LYS A 102 16.92 -1.15 -3.53
CA LYS A 102 17.19 -0.19 -4.59
C LYS A 102 18.22 0.81 -4.11
N ILE A 103 19.39 0.82 -4.71
CA ILE A 103 20.45 1.76 -4.36
C ILE A 103 20.15 3.12 -4.98
N VAL A 104 20.10 4.16 -4.15
CA VAL A 104 20.00 5.55 -4.55
C VAL A 104 21.41 6.16 -4.50
N TRP A 105 21.91 6.62 -5.65
CA TRP A 105 23.25 7.16 -5.75
C TRP A 105 23.31 8.66 -5.37
N ARG A 106 24.42 9.13 -4.82
CA ARG A 106 24.57 10.53 -4.42
C ARG A 106 24.49 11.54 -5.57
N TRP A 107 24.77 11.13 -6.81
CA TRP A 107 24.64 11.95 -8.00
C TRP A 107 23.26 11.91 -8.65
N GLU A 108 22.35 11.04 -8.19
CA GLU A 108 20.99 11.04 -8.65
C GLU A 108 20.22 12.22 -8.04
N LYS A 109 19.47 12.94 -8.88
CA LYS A 109 18.55 13.94 -8.38
C LYS A 109 17.50 13.30 -7.51
N ARG A 110 17.33 13.80 -6.29
CA ARG A 110 16.29 13.34 -5.37
C ARG A 110 14.92 13.63 -5.94
N ARG A 111 13.94 12.83 -5.49
CA ARG A 111 12.53 13.00 -5.90
C ARG A 111 12.06 14.46 -5.70
N GLU A 112 12.34 15.05 -4.54
CA GLU A 112 12.00 16.43 -4.19
C GLU A 112 12.61 17.45 -5.16
N GLN A 113 13.87 17.26 -5.53
CA GLN A 113 14.56 18.13 -6.51
C GLN A 113 13.92 18.02 -7.89
N LYS A 114 13.58 16.79 -8.34
CA LYS A 114 12.86 16.56 -9.61
C LYS A 114 11.50 17.26 -9.61
N VAL A 115 10.76 17.16 -8.50
CA VAL A 115 9.47 17.82 -8.32
C VAL A 115 9.62 19.34 -8.35
N ALA A 116 10.57 19.89 -7.58
CA ALA A 116 10.81 21.33 -7.52
C ALA A 116 11.27 21.90 -8.87
N GLU A 117 12.24 21.25 -9.52
CA GLU A 117 12.72 21.67 -10.85
C GLU A 117 11.62 21.67 -11.90
N HIS A 118 10.81 20.58 -11.93
CA HIS A 118 9.72 20.47 -12.88
C HIS A 118 8.70 21.60 -12.70
N ARG A 119 8.35 21.93 -11.45
CA ARG A 119 7.41 23.02 -11.15
C ARG A 119 7.95 24.39 -11.49
N ASN A 120 9.23 24.63 -11.23
CA ASN A 120 9.89 25.88 -11.60
C ASN A 120 9.95 26.08 -13.13
N GLN A 121 9.89 24.99 -13.90
CA GLN A 121 9.89 25.04 -15.36
C GLN A 121 8.48 25.11 -15.96
N GLN A 122 7.44 24.87 -15.17
CA GLN A 122 6.08 25.04 -15.66
C GLN A 122 5.82 26.51 -15.95
N SER A 123 5.61 26.86 -17.23
CA SER A 123 5.13 28.16 -17.59
C SER A 123 3.77 28.42 -16.93
N VAL A 124 3.58 29.59 -16.40
CA VAL A 124 2.28 30.07 -15.91
C VAL A 124 1.33 30.16 -17.10
N LYS A 125 0.67 29.06 -17.45
CA LYS A 125 -0.46 29.07 -18.37
C LYS A 125 -1.68 29.56 -17.62
N GLU A 126 -2.49 30.38 -18.23
CA GLU A 126 -3.82 30.65 -17.73
C GLU A 126 -4.56 29.29 -17.62
N LEU A 127 -4.85 28.89 -16.41
CA LEU A 127 -5.61 27.68 -16.14
C LEU A 127 -7.10 28.03 -16.13
N PRO A 128 -8.00 27.14 -16.60
CA PRO A 128 -9.42 27.38 -16.60
C PRO A 128 -9.92 27.66 -15.18
N GLU A 129 -11.08 28.31 -15.05
CA GLU A 129 -11.72 28.46 -13.75
C GLU A 129 -11.87 27.12 -13.04
N VAL A 130 -11.76 27.13 -11.70
CA VAL A 130 -11.87 25.93 -10.90
C VAL A 130 -13.32 25.46 -10.87
N ASP A 131 -13.53 24.23 -11.34
CA ASP A 131 -14.80 23.50 -11.21
C ASP A 131 -14.57 22.28 -10.31
N ILE A 132 -15.34 22.19 -9.21
CA ILE A 132 -15.32 21.09 -8.24
C ILE A 132 -16.68 20.38 -8.17
N SER A 133 -17.56 20.61 -9.16
CA SER A 133 -18.82 19.87 -9.27
C SER A 133 -18.54 18.38 -9.52
N ILE A 134 -19.11 17.54 -8.67
CA ILE A 134 -18.88 16.10 -8.75
C ILE A 134 -19.82 15.50 -9.80
N GLY A 135 -19.30 15.28 -11.00
CA GLY A 135 -19.99 14.62 -12.12
C GLY A 135 -20.06 13.09 -11.98
N PRO A 136 -20.84 12.41 -12.85
CA PRO A 136 -21.00 10.95 -12.77
C PRO A 136 -19.69 10.17 -12.93
N ASP A 137 -18.73 10.70 -13.68
CA ASP A 137 -17.45 10.05 -13.98
C ASP A 137 -16.36 10.39 -12.96
N ASP A 138 -16.66 11.22 -11.96
CA ASP A 138 -15.71 11.55 -10.91
C ASP A 138 -15.61 10.47 -9.85
N PHE A 139 -14.42 10.40 -9.25
CA PHE A 139 -14.02 9.43 -8.22
C PHE A 139 -13.74 10.17 -6.89
N PRO A 140 -14.78 10.57 -6.13
CA PRO A 140 -14.64 11.58 -5.07
C PRO A 140 -13.96 11.08 -3.79
N ASN A 141 -13.75 9.78 -3.65
CA ASN A 141 -13.16 9.16 -2.46
C ASN A 141 -12.50 7.82 -2.79
N TYR A 142 -11.87 7.20 -1.78
CA TYR A 142 -11.32 5.85 -1.91
C TYR A 142 -12.40 4.85 -2.31
N ARG A 143 -12.17 4.11 -3.40
CA ARG A 143 -13.06 3.10 -4.00
C ARG A 143 -14.39 3.65 -4.53
N ASN A 144 -14.45 4.93 -4.88
CA ASN A 144 -15.61 5.61 -5.46
C ASN A 144 -16.81 5.72 -4.51
N ARG A 145 -17.88 6.35 -4.98
CA ARG A 145 -19.11 6.73 -4.21
C ARG A 145 -19.73 5.58 -3.42
N ASN A 146 -19.76 4.38 -4.01
CA ASN A 146 -20.33 3.20 -3.38
C ASN A 146 -19.30 2.37 -2.60
N LEU A 147 -18.03 2.82 -2.54
CA LEU A 147 -16.93 2.14 -1.86
C LEU A 147 -16.65 0.72 -2.41
N ASP A 148 -17.04 0.47 -3.67
CA ASP A 148 -16.98 -0.82 -4.35
C ASP A 148 -15.89 -0.90 -5.43
N ALA A 149 -15.14 0.19 -5.65
CA ALA A 149 -14.13 0.37 -6.69
C ALA A 149 -14.69 0.21 -8.11
N VAL A 150 -15.96 0.55 -8.30
CA VAL A 150 -16.59 0.60 -9.62
C VAL A 150 -16.40 1.99 -10.20
N ALA A 151 -15.69 2.07 -11.32
CA ALA A 151 -15.60 3.29 -12.11
C ALA A 151 -16.76 3.35 -13.11
N THR A 152 -17.29 4.53 -13.28
CA THR A 152 -18.23 4.91 -14.34
C THR A 152 -17.47 5.71 -15.39
N GLY A 153 -18.04 5.92 -16.56
CA GLY A 153 -17.44 6.71 -17.60
C GLY A 153 -17.50 6.07 -18.99
N PRO A 154 -16.82 6.67 -19.97
CA PRO A 154 -16.79 6.14 -21.33
C PRO A 154 -16.24 4.73 -21.38
N LYS A 155 -16.80 3.91 -22.27
CA LYS A 155 -16.32 2.53 -22.47
C LYS A 155 -14.84 2.51 -22.83
N LEU A 156 -14.07 1.70 -22.12
CA LEU A 156 -12.64 1.57 -22.34
C LEU A 156 -12.35 0.84 -23.66
N TRP A 157 -11.40 1.36 -24.39
CA TRP A 157 -10.82 0.68 -25.53
C TRP A 157 -9.87 -0.41 -25.04
N THR A 158 -10.10 -1.66 -25.45
CA THR A 158 -9.36 -2.82 -24.93
C THR A 158 -8.38 -3.43 -25.94
N ASN A 159 -8.50 -3.10 -27.24
CA ASN A 159 -7.56 -3.62 -28.24
C ASN A 159 -6.27 -2.78 -28.31
N TRP A 160 -5.45 -2.92 -27.28
CA TRP A 160 -4.18 -2.18 -27.17
C TRP A 160 -3.11 -2.65 -28.16
N LYS A 161 -3.29 -3.82 -28.82
CA LYS A 161 -2.43 -4.24 -29.93
C LYS A 161 -2.62 -3.33 -31.17
N GLU A 162 -3.83 -2.86 -31.37
CA GLU A 162 -4.16 -1.95 -32.48
C GLU A 162 -3.87 -0.50 -32.11
N ARG A 163 -4.27 -0.07 -30.92
CA ARG A 163 -4.08 1.31 -30.45
C ARG A 163 -3.83 1.34 -28.94
N LEU A 164 -2.63 1.78 -28.56
CA LEU A 164 -2.27 2.00 -27.15
C LEU A 164 -3.00 3.21 -26.56
N PRO A 165 -3.24 3.22 -25.23
CA PRO A 165 -3.69 4.41 -24.53
C PRO A 165 -2.74 5.58 -24.77
N ARG A 166 -3.30 6.76 -25.04
CA ARG A 166 -2.51 7.98 -25.21
C ARG A 166 -2.17 8.56 -23.84
N LYS A 167 -0.89 8.73 -23.56
CA LYS A 167 -0.45 9.50 -22.40
C LYS A 167 -0.77 10.99 -22.60
N VAL A 168 -1.62 11.55 -21.76
CA VAL A 168 -2.01 12.97 -21.81
C VAL A 168 -0.93 13.82 -21.17
N TRP A 169 -0.52 13.47 -19.95
CA TRP A 169 0.57 14.10 -19.23
C TRP A 169 1.20 13.12 -18.22
N ALA A 170 2.36 13.47 -17.70
CA ALA A 170 3.00 12.81 -16.59
C ALA A 170 3.78 13.85 -15.78
N GLN A 171 3.64 13.80 -14.47
CA GLN A 171 4.25 14.75 -13.53
C GLN A 171 5.08 14.00 -12.50
N PRO A 172 6.25 14.48 -12.10
CA PRO A 172 6.92 13.99 -10.92
C PRO A 172 6.09 14.37 -9.69
N SER A 173 5.88 13.42 -8.78
CA SER A 173 5.17 13.61 -7.50
C SER A 173 6.10 13.44 -6.31
N GLY A 174 5.69 13.90 -5.13
CA GLY A 174 6.30 13.54 -3.87
C GLY A 174 6.23 12.04 -3.58
N ALA A 175 6.78 11.60 -2.45
CA ALA A 175 6.66 10.23 -2.00
C ALA A 175 5.27 9.96 -1.43
N GLY A 176 4.82 8.70 -1.46
CA GLY A 176 3.55 8.25 -0.91
C GLY A 176 2.86 7.21 -1.79
N TYR A 177 1.81 6.66 -1.22
CA TYR A 177 0.94 5.65 -1.86
C TYR A 177 -0.52 6.13 -1.87
N SER A 178 -0.73 7.41 -1.66
CA SER A 178 -2.05 8.04 -1.67
C SER A 178 -2.73 7.84 -3.02
N GLY A 179 -4.00 7.46 -3.00
CA GLY A 179 -4.83 7.45 -4.18
C GLY A 179 -5.25 8.85 -4.61
N PHE A 180 -6.00 8.91 -5.70
CA PHE A 180 -6.53 10.15 -6.24
C PHE A 180 -8.03 10.26 -5.99
N ALA A 181 -8.48 11.44 -5.55
CA ALA A 181 -9.89 11.83 -5.63
C ALA A 181 -10.08 12.82 -6.76
N THR A 182 -11.21 12.77 -7.46
CA THR A 182 -11.51 13.70 -8.55
C THR A 182 -12.87 14.39 -8.36
N ALA A 183 -12.92 15.65 -8.74
CA ALA A 183 -14.16 16.43 -8.84
C ALA A 183 -13.98 17.50 -9.92
N GLY A 184 -14.92 17.53 -10.88
CA GLY A 184 -14.90 18.48 -11.97
C GLY A 184 -13.59 18.47 -12.75
N ASN A 185 -12.86 19.59 -12.73
CA ASN A 185 -11.57 19.72 -13.42
C ASN A 185 -10.35 19.53 -12.51
N LEU A 186 -10.51 19.07 -11.27
CA LEU A 186 -9.42 18.85 -10.32
C LEU A 186 -9.21 17.38 -9.97
N ILE A 187 -7.93 17.07 -9.64
CA ILE A 187 -7.46 15.82 -9.06
C ILE A 187 -6.77 16.15 -7.74
N PHE A 188 -7.15 15.46 -6.67
CA PHE A 188 -6.59 15.65 -5.33
C PHE A 188 -5.81 14.42 -4.89
N THR A 189 -4.68 14.63 -4.24
CA THR A 189 -3.88 13.57 -3.64
C THR A 189 -3.07 14.09 -2.44
N LEU A 190 -2.45 13.18 -1.70
CA LEU A 190 -1.48 13.52 -0.66
C LEU A 190 -0.09 13.06 -1.07
N GLU A 191 0.94 13.80 -0.71
CA GLU A 191 2.32 13.45 -1.01
C GLU A 191 3.31 14.00 0.02
N GLN A 192 4.41 13.29 0.23
CA GLN A 192 5.53 13.72 1.06
C GLN A 192 6.54 14.46 0.19
N ARG A 193 6.95 15.67 0.62
CA ARG A 193 8.01 16.45 -0.01
C ARG A 193 9.01 16.90 1.06
N GLY A 194 10.06 16.13 1.23
CA GLY A 194 11.01 16.35 2.31
C GLY A 194 10.38 16.20 3.69
N PRO A 195 10.54 17.19 4.58
CA PRO A 195 10.05 17.11 5.95
C PRO A 195 8.54 17.36 6.09
N ASP A 196 7.83 17.67 4.99
CA ASP A 196 6.44 18.09 5.03
C ASP A 196 5.55 17.15 4.19
N GLU A 197 4.37 16.83 4.70
CA GLU A 197 3.28 16.26 3.94
C GLU A 197 2.44 17.36 3.29
N PHE A 198 1.89 17.06 2.14
CA PHE A 198 1.10 17.99 1.33
C PHE A 198 -0.21 17.37 0.90
N ALA A 199 -1.30 18.14 1.01
CA ALA A 199 -2.48 17.97 0.17
C ALA A 199 -2.30 18.83 -1.09
N VAL A 200 -2.54 18.24 -2.27
CA VAL A 200 -2.29 18.90 -3.54
C VAL A 200 -3.48 18.73 -4.46
N ALA A 201 -3.84 19.81 -5.13
CA ALA A 201 -4.77 19.78 -6.27
C ALA A 201 -4.04 20.00 -7.58
N TYR A 202 -4.31 19.14 -8.54
CA TYR A 202 -3.82 19.22 -9.90
C TYR A 202 -4.96 19.48 -10.87
N ASP A 203 -4.69 20.24 -11.93
CA ASP A 203 -5.60 20.36 -13.06
C ASP A 203 -5.68 19.03 -13.82
N LYS A 204 -6.88 18.50 -13.99
CA LYS A 204 -7.12 17.17 -14.58
C LYS A 204 -6.65 17.07 -16.04
N ALA A 205 -6.73 18.17 -16.81
CA ALA A 205 -6.38 18.16 -18.22
C ALA A 205 -4.89 18.32 -18.47
N SER A 206 -4.18 19.11 -17.64
CA SER A 206 -2.77 19.46 -17.84
C SER A 206 -1.81 18.83 -16.83
N GLY A 207 -2.32 18.36 -15.67
CA GLY A 207 -1.50 17.93 -14.55
C GLY A 207 -0.78 19.06 -13.82
N SER A 208 -1.08 20.33 -14.12
CA SER A 208 -0.47 21.47 -13.45
C SER A 208 -0.97 21.60 -12.01
N GLU A 209 -0.06 21.91 -11.08
CA GLU A 209 -0.44 22.16 -9.69
C GLU A 209 -1.28 23.45 -9.59
N ARG A 210 -2.48 23.32 -9.02
CA ARG A 210 -3.41 24.43 -8.78
C ARG A 210 -3.18 25.09 -7.45
N TRP A 211 -3.12 24.28 -6.40
CA TRP A 211 -2.83 24.68 -5.05
C TRP A 211 -2.22 23.53 -4.25
N LYS A 212 -1.59 23.88 -3.16
CA LYS A 212 -1.07 22.95 -2.17
C LYS A 212 -1.27 23.51 -0.77
N TYR A 213 -1.49 22.63 0.17
CA TYR A 213 -1.53 22.87 1.59
C TYR A 213 -0.56 21.91 2.28
N SER A 214 0.19 22.35 3.29
CA SER A 214 1.23 21.53 3.91
C SER A 214 1.21 21.60 5.43
N TRP A 215 1.67 20.52 6.06
CA TRP A 215 1.90 20.43 7.49
C TRP A 215 3.21 19.70 7.76
N LYS A 216 3.78 19.97 8.95
CA LYS A 216 5.03 19.37 9.40
C LYS A 216 4.80 17.93 9.84
N ALA A 217 5.04 16.98 8.95
CA ALA A 217 4.98 15.56 9.22
C ALA A 217 5.82 14.78 8.20
N ARG A 218 6.51 13.77 8.67
CA ARG A 218 7.21 12.81 7.82
C ARG A 218 6.93 11.41 8.32
N HIS A 219 6.22 10.65 7.54
CA HIS A 219 6.11 9.21 7.75
C HIS A 219 7.17 8.49 6.93
N PHE A 220 7.93 7.62 7.57
CA PHE A 220 8.89 6.74 6.91
C PHE A 220 8.98 5.42 7.67
N ASP A 221 8.85 4.33 6.94
CA ASP A 221 9.12 2.98 7.43
C ASP A 221 9.98 2.23 6.40
N PRO A 222 11.05 1.53 6.80
CA PRO A 222 11.94 0.81 5.87
C PRO A 222 11.25 -0.24 5.01
N LEU A 223 10.12 -0.81 5.47
CA LEU A 223 9.34 -1.84 4.75
C LEU A 223 8.06 -1.27 4.14
N GLY A 224 7.48 -0.24 4.76
CA GLY A 224 6.25 0.43 4.34
C GLY A 224 6.47 1.60 3.38
N GLY A 225 7.71 2.07 3.26
CA GLY A 225 8.06 3.22 2.42
C GLY A 225 7.80 4.57 3.06
N GLU A 226 7.86 5.64 2.26
CA GLU A 226 7.76 7.02 2.69
C GLU A 226 6.44 7.66 2.24
N GLY A 227 5.86 8.48 3.12
CA GLY A 227 4.75 9.38 2.83
C GLY A 227 3.36 8.83 3.11
N PRO A 228 2.32 9.63 2.80
CA PRO A 228 0.93 9.30 3.10
C PRO A 228 0.40 8.16 2.24
N MET A 229 -0.57 7.41 2.79
CA MET A 229 -1.19 6.25 2.14
C MET A 229 -2.70 6.38 1.98
N THR A 230 -3.32 7.38 2.63
CA THR A 230 -4.77 7.58 2.54
C THR A 230 -5.15 8.30 1.25
N THR A 231 -6.34 8.05 0.74
CA THR A 231 -6.93 8.83 -0.35
C THR A 231 -7.76 9.97 0.25
N PRO A 232 -7.59 11.23 -0.20
CA PRO A 232 -8.47 12.31 0.23
C PRO A 232 -9.91 12.05 -0.20
N THR A 233 -10.87 12.60 0.56
CA THR A 233 -12.30 12.52 0.24
C THR A 233 -12.86 13.90 -0.01
N ILE A 234 -13.48 14.12 -1.18
CA ILE A 234 -14.15 15.37 -1.50
C ILE A 234 -15.68 15.23 -1.38
N HIS A 235 -16.31 16.19 -0.70
CA HIS A 235 -17.76 16.23 -0.55
C HIS A 235 -18.25 17.67 -0.34
N GLU A 236 -19.19 18.11 -1.16
CA GLU A 236 -19.81 19.46 -1.08
C GLU A 236 -18.78 20.60 -0.97
N GLY A 237 -17.74 20.56 -1.81
CA GLY A 237 -16.72 21.60 -1.84
C GLY A 237 -15.67 21.52 -0.73
N LEU A 238 -15.76 20.54 0.16
CA LEU A 238 -14.82 20.29 1.25
C LEU A 238 -13.94 19.07 0.94
N LEU A 239 -12.64 19.21 1.16
CA LEU A 239 -11.66 18.14 0.99
C LEU A 239 -11.13 17.68 2.35
N TYR A 240 -11.31 16.41 2.66
CA TYR A 240 -10.86 15.79 3.90
C TYR A 240 -9.58 15.00 3.67
N CYS A 241 -8.51 15.42 4.33
CA CYS A 241 -7.15 14.92 4.16
C CYS A 241 -6.64 14.31 5.46
N LEU A 242 -6.24 13.05 5.45
CA LEU A 242 -5.66 12.37 6.60
C LEU A 242 -4.22 11.99 6.29
N GLY A 243 -3.25 12.66 6.92
CA GLY A 243 -1.82 12.41 6.75
C GLY A 243 -1.34 11.11 7.38
N GLY A 244 -0.18 10.64 6.95
CA GLY A 244 0.42 9.37 7.41
C GLY A 244 0.69 9.31 8.90
N THR A 245 0.88 10.47 9.56
CA THR A 245 1.16 10.59 11.01
C THR A 245 -0.08 10.95 11.83
N GLY A 246 -1.26 11.06 11.21
CA GLY A 246 -2.51 11.36 11.91
C GLY A 246 -2.95 12.82 11.91
N HIS A 247 -2.26 13.69 11.17
CA HIS A 247 -2.78 15.03 10.89
C HIS A 247 -4.04 14.93 10.04
N PHE A 248 -5.15 15.48 10.50
CA PHE A 248 -6.44 15.41 9.82
C PHE A 248 -6.99 16.82 9.57
N ALA A 249 -7.13 17.18 8.31
CA ALA A 249 -7.55 18.50 7.88
C ALA A 249 -8.79 18.45 7.00
N CYS A 250 -9.67 19.43 7.17
CA CYS A 250 -10.71 19.80 6.23
C CYS A 250 -10.31 21.09 5.53
N LEU A 251 -10.22 21.03 4.22
CA LEU A 251 -9.81 22.15 3.37
C LEU A 251 -10.95 22.58 2.46
N ASP A 252 -11.01 23.85 2.11
CA ASP A 252 -11.76 24.31 0.96
C ASP A 252 -11.15 23.72 -0.32
N ALA A 253 -11.89 22.92 -1.05
CA ALA A 253 -11.37 22.19 -2.20
C ALA A 253 -10.98 23.08 -3.39
N THR A 254 -11.53 24.29 -3.47
CA THR A 254 -11.21 25.26 -4.54
C THR A 254 -9.85 25.90 -4.31
N SER A 255 -9.54 26.26 -3.06
CA SER A 255 -8.40 27.09 -2.71
C SER A 255 -7.32 26.41 -1.90
N GLY A 256 -7.61 25.24 -1.31
CA GLY A 256 -6.71 24.53 -0.39
C GLY A 256 -6.59 25.20 1.00
N LYS A 257 -7.44 26.20 1.32
CA LYS A 257 -7.41 26.86 2.62
C LYS A 257 -7.97 25.94 3.71
N PRO A 258 -7.31 25.81 4.88
CA PRO A 258 -7.82 25.00 5.98
C PRO A 258 -9.07 25.65 6.60
N ILE A 259 -10.07 24.82 6.88
CA ILE A 259 -11.31 25.16 7.57
C ILE A 259 -11.20 24.72 9.03
N TRP A 260 -10.73 23.49 9.25
CA TRP A 260 -10.37 22.97 10.55
C TRP A 260 -9.29 21.89 10.44
N GLU A 261 -8.55 21.67 11.53
CA GLU A 261 -7.47 20.70 11.62
C GLU A 261 -7.52 19.98 12.98
N LYS A 262 -7.01 18.75 12.99
CA LYS A 262 -6.88 17.88 14.19
C LYS A 262 -5.63 17.05 14.13
N GLU A 263 -4.99 16.84 15.28
CA GLU A 263 -4.01 15.79 15.48
C GLU A 263 -4.73 14.59 16.11
N LEU A 264 -4.77 13.47 15.38
CA LEU A 264 -5.47 12.27 15.83
C LEU A 264 -4.60 11.36 16.70
N LEU A 265 -3.29 11.44 16.54
CA LEU A 265 -2.30 10.61 17.23
C LEU A 265 -1.38 11.50 18.05
N GLU A 266 -1.74 11.75 19.30
CA GLU A 266 -0.96 12.61 20.20
C GLU A 266 0.44 12.06 20.51
N ASP A 267 0.65 10.74 20.36
CA ASP A 267 1.90 10.07 20.79
C ASP A 267 2.72 9.43 19.66
N ASN A 268 2.38 9.55 18.40
CA ASN A 268 3.03 8.89 17.22
C ASN A 268 3.32 7.38 17.38
N ALA A 269 2.94 6.78 18.51
CA ALA A 269 3.42 5.47 18.95
C ALA A 269 2.62 4.30 18.36
N ASN A 270 1.55 4.58 17.60
CA ASN A 270 0.56 3.55 17.35
C ASN A 270 0.52 3.00 15.93
N LEU A 271 1.21 3.61 15.00
CA LEU A 271 1.11 3.24 13.60
C LEU A 271 2.48 2.98 13.01
N GLN A 272 2.96 1.78 13.23
CA GLN A 272 4.19 1.30 12.60
C GLN A 272 4.21 1.57 11.09
N TRP A 273 3.06 1.38 10.42
CA TRP A 273 2.92 1.50 8.97
C TRP A 273 2.25 2.80 8.50
N GLY A 274 2.02 3.76 9.40
CA GLY A 274 1.30 5.01 9.09
C GLY A 274 -0.21 4.86 8.93
N MET A 275 -0.92 5.99 8.80
CA MET A 275 -2.35 6.00 8.49
C MET A 275 -2.58 5.59 7.04
N SER A 276 -3.46 4.60 6.80
CA SER A 276 -3.84 4.15 5.46
C SER A 276 -5.36 4.11 5.24
N GLY A 277 -6.15 4.10 6.30
CA GLY A 277 -7.62 4.20 6.20
C GLY A 277 -8.07 5.59 5.78
N SER A 278 -8.73 5.69 4.62
CA SER A 278 -9.23 6.96 4.06
C SER A 278 -10.48 7.46 4.79
N PRO A 279 -10.71 8.79 4.87
CA PRO A 279 -11.91 9.36 5.50
C PRO A 279 -13.19 8.94 4.78
N LEU A 280 -14.24 8.63 5.55
CA LEU A 280 -15.56 8.28 5.05
C LEU A 280 -16.56 9.37 5.38
N ILE A 281 -17.34 9.82 4.40
CA ILE A 281 -18.48 10.72 4.63
C ILE A 281 -19.76 9.91 4.87
N TYR A 282 -20.46 10.28 5.94
CA TYR A 282 -21.77 9.77 6.26
C TYR A 282 -22.67 10.89 6.77
N LYS A 283 -23.67 11.31 5.98
CA LYS A 283 -24.53 12.48 6.30
C LYS A 283 -23.67 13.73 6.62
N ASP A 284 -23.85 14.30 7.80
CA ASP A 284 -23.04 15.42 8.29
C ASP A 284 -21.78 15.02 9.05
N LEU A 285 -21.40 13.75 8.99
CA LEU A 285 -20.21 13.20 9.65
C LEU A 285 -19.09 12.88 8.67
N VAL A 286 -17.86 13.08 9.13
CA VAL A 286 -16.68 12.46 8.56
C VAL A 286 -16.09 11.46 9.57
N ILE A 287 -15.94 10.21 9.15
CA ILE A 287 -15.53 9.09 10.01
C ILE A 287 -14.12 8.64 9.62
N VAL A 288 -13.27 8.47 10.62
CA VAL A 288 -11.90 8.00 10.46
C VAL A 288 -11.58 6.92 11.50
N HIS A 289 -10.61 6.07 11.18
CA HIS A 289 -10.17 4.95 12.02
C HIS A 289 -8.68 5.11 12.37
N PRO A 290 -8.30 6.01 13.26
CA PRO A 290 -6.91 6.20 13.67
C PRO A 290 -6.37 5.04 14.49
N GLY A 291 -7.23 4.23 15.09
CA GLY A 291 -6.84 3.24 16.08
C GLY A 291 -6.52 3.86 17.44
N GLU A 292 -6.22 3.00 18.40
CA GLU A 292 -5.81 3.39 19.73
C GLU A 292 -4.58 2.60 20.19
N GLN A 293 -3.74 3.18 21.03
CA GLN A 293 -2.61 2.47 21.62
C GLN A 293 -3.12 1.40 22.57
N ALA A 294 -2.62 0.18 22.41
CA ALA A 294 -3.00 -0.95 23.25
C ALA A 294 -2.85 -0.62 24.74
N GLY A 295 -3.92 -0.86 25.51
CA GLY A 295 -3.94 -0.70 26.96
C GLY A 295 -4.29 0.70 27.48
N LYS A 296 -4.39 1.73 26.63
CA LYS A 296 -4.82 3.08 27.07
C LYS A 296 -6.33 3.17 27.36
N ASN A 297 -7.15 2.41 26.67
CA ASN A 297 -8.62 2.33 26.87
C ASN A 297 -9.31 3.71 26.88
N LEU A 298 -8.94 4.58 25.95
CA LEU A 298 -9.49 5.94 25.86
C LEU A 298 -10.76 6.01 25.02
N ASN A 299 -11.22 4.86 24.50
CA ASN A 299 -12.44 4.71 23.68
C ASN A 299 -12.41 5.62 22.44
N ARG A 300 -11.30 5.68 21.73
CA ARG A 300 -11.08 6.60 20.60
C ARG A 300 -10.47 5.93 19.35
N GLU A 301 -10.63 4.62 19.22
CA GLU A 301 -10.16 3.85 18.07
C GLU A 301 -10.77 4.36 16.77
N ILE A 302 -12.08 4.59 16.78
CA ILE A 302 -12.87 5.10 15.65
C ILE A 302 -13.50 6.41 16.08
N ARG A 303 -13.42 7.42 15.22
CA ARG A 303 -13.93 8.76 15.53
C ARG A 303 -14.75 9.31 14.39
N ALA A 304 -15.90 9.90 14.72
CA ALA A 304 -16.72 10.69 13.82
C ALA A 304 -16.73 12.15 14.26
N PHE A 305 -16.55 13.02 13.29
CA PHE A 305 -16.56 14.46 13.48
C PHE A 305 -17.69 15.07 12.66
N ASP A 306 -18.31 16.12 13.16
CA ASP A 306 -19.11 17.00 12.31
C ASP A 306 -18.23 17.52 11.18
N ARG A 307 -18.59 17.25 9.95
CA ARG A 307 -17.75 17.48 8.77
C ARG A 307 -17.44 18.96 8.50
N LYS A 308 -18.29 19.88 8.95
CA LYS A 308 -18.11 21.33 8.75
C LYS A 308 -17.29 21.98 9.84
N THR A 309 -17.44 21.53 11.08
CA THR A 309 -16.83 22.17 12.26
C THR A 309 -15.65 21.40 12.85
N GLY A 310 -15.46 20.13 12.50
CA GLY A 310 -14.47 19.26 13.11
C GLY A 310 -14.75 18.91 14.59
N LYS A 311 -15.95 19.19 15.12
CA LYS A 311 -16.31 18.79 16.47
C LYS A 311 -16.59 17.29 16.52
N ILE A 312 -16.12 16.61 17.57
CA ILE A 312 -16.39 15.19 17.79
C ILE A 312 -17.90 15.00 17.98
N ALA A 313 -18.50 14.15 17.13
CA ALA A 313 -19.88 13.72 17.25
C ALA A 313 -19.97 12.45 18.12
N TRP A 314 -19.13 11.48 17.85
CA TRP A 314 -18.97 10.27 18.65
C TRP A 314 -17.55 9.66 18.46
N GLN A 315 -17.16 8.82 19.42
CA GLN A 315 -15.95 8.01 19.35
C GLN A 315 -16.18 6.68 20.06
N THR A 316 -15.48 5.63 19.62
CA THR A 316 -15.67 4.28 20.15
C THR A 316 -14.46 3.39 19.89
N GLY A 317 -14.36 2.28 20.62
CA GLY A 317 -13.35 1.23 20.45
C GLY A 317 -12.01 1.54 21.12
N ASN A 318 -11.26 0.46 21.40
CA ASN A 318 -10.00 0.51 22.16
C ASN A 318 -8.88 -0.31 21.52
N ASN A 319 -9.05 -0.74 20.26
CA ASN A 319 -8.05 -1.54 19.56
C ASN A 319 -7.16 -0.66 18.65
N ARG A 320 -6.06 -1.23 18.21
CA ARG A 320 -5.27 -0.65 17.12
C ARG A 320 -6.07 -0.73 15.82
N THR A 321 -5.80 0.18 14.89
CA THR A 321 -6.35 0.10 13.52
C THR A 321 -5.94 -1.19 12.82
N GLY A 322 -6.83 -1.72 11.97
CA GLY A 322 -6.51 -2.79 11.03
C GLY A 322 -5.98 -2.29 9.68
N TYR A 323 -5.89 -0.97 9.47
CA TYR A 323 -5.42 -0.30 8.27
C TYR A 323 -6.41 -0.23 7.10
N CYS A 324 -7.57 -0.88 7.13
CA CYS A 324 -8.58 -0.70 6.10
C CYS A 324 -9.34 0.63 6.28
N SER A 325 -9.85 1.15 5.17
CA SER A 325 -10.76 2.31 5.20
C SER A 325 -12.13 1.89 5.74
N PRO A 326 -12.78 2.69 6.58
CA PRO A 326 -14.17 2.46 6.96
C PRO A 326 -15.07 2.52 5.72
N MET A 327 -16.13 1.70 5.70
CA MET A 327 -17.09 1.67 4.60
C MET A 327 -18.53 1.50 5.09
N LEU A 328 -19.49 1.94 4.27
CA LEU A 328 -20.91 1.73 4.52
C LEU A 328 -21.42 0.50 3.78
N ALA A 329 -22.27 -0.27 4.40
CA ALA A 329 -22.95 -1.40 3.80
C ALA A 329 -24.42 -1.46 4.28
N ASN A 330 -25.33 -1.85 3.40
CA ASN A 330 -26.71 -2.17 3.78
C ASN A 330 -26.80 -3.67 4.07
N LEU A 331 -27.00 -4.01 5.34
CA LEU A 331 -27.05 -5.40 5.81
C LEU A 331 -28.21 -5.55 6.81
N LEU A 332 -28.98 -6.63 6.70
CA LEU A 332 -30.14 -6.93 7.53
C LEU A 332 -31.13 -5.76 7.57
N GLY A 333 -31.36 -5.11 6.41
CA GLY A 333 -32.29 -4.00 6.26
C GLY A 333 -31.84 -2.68 6.91
N ARG A 334 -30.59 -2.55 7.35
CA ARG A 334 -30.04 -1.31 7.94
C ARG A 334 -28.68 -0.96 7.38
N GLN A 335 -28.35 0.32 7.39
CA GLN A 335 -27.03 0.80 7.05
C GLN A 335 -26.07 0.58 8.23
N MET A 336 -24.91 -0.02 7.97
CA MET A 336 -23.86 -0.30 8.95
C MET A 336 -22.54 0.28 8.48
N LEU A 337 -21.72 0.72 9.42
CA LEU A 337 -20.33 1.03 9.22
C LEU A 337 -19.51 -0.25 9.42
N LEU A 338 -18.79 -0.70 8.39
CA LEU A 338 -17.90 -1.85 8.44
C LEU A 338 -16.44 -1.41 8.44
N LEU A 339 -15.61 -2.04 9.26
CA LEU A 339 -14.17 -1.85 9.27
C LEU A 339 -13.47 -2.99 10.04
N PHE A 340 -12.15 -3.10 9.83
CA PHE A 340 -11.30 -3.97 10.62
C PHE A 340 -10.57 -3.19 11.70
N SER A 341 -10.66 -3.64 12.95
CA SER A 341 -9.63 -3.39 13.94
C SER A 341 -8.45 -4.35 13.74
N ALA A 342 -7.42 -4.25 14.57
CA ALA A 342 -6.28 -5.18 14.51
C ALA A 342 -6.65 -6.64 14.85
N VAL A 343 -7.83 -6.89 15.43
CA VAL A 343 -8.20 -8.21 15.99
C VAL A 343 -9.55 -8.75 15.52
N GLU A 344 -10.39 -7.90 14.95
CA GLU A 344 -11.77 -8.27 14.57
C GLU A 344 -12.29 -7.40 13.42
N ILE A 345 -13.25 -7.92 12.68
CA ILE A 345 -14.13 -7.09 11.84
C ILE A 345 -15.31 -6.61 12.68
N LEU A 346 -15.65 -5.35 12.51
CA LEU A 346 -16.70 -4.65 13.25
C LEU A 346 -17.83 -4.21 12.31
N GLY A 347 -19.07 -4.34 12.78
CA GLY A 347 -20.23 -3.64 12.24
C GLY A 347 -20.79 -2.69 13.29
N LEU A 348 -20.79 -1.40 12.99
CA LEU A 348 -21.24 -0.34 13.89
C LEU A 348 -22.45 0.40 13.35
N ASN A 349 -23.20 1.02 14.25
CA ASN A 349 -24.19 2.04 13.89
C ASN A 349 -23.44 3.31 13.45
N PRO A 350 -23.57 3.79 12.21
CA PRO A 350 -22.80 4.93 11.74
C PRO A 350 -23.24 6.27 12.38
N ASP A 351 -24.45 6.37 12.93
CA ASP A 351 -24.94 7.57 13.61
C ASP A 351 -24.38 7.74 15.03
N THR A 352 -24.09 6.62 15.73
CA THR A 352 -23.74 6.64 17.16
C THR A 352 -22.39 6.03 17.50
N GLY A 353 -21.80 5.24 16.59
CA GLY A 353 -20.60 4.44 16.84
C GLY A 353 -20.87 3.18 17.69
N GLU A 354 -22.12 2.87 18.02
CA GLU A 354 -22.50 1.66 18.78
C GLU A 354 -22.11 0.39 18.02
N LYS A 355 -21.45 -0.54 18.70
CA LYS A 355 -21.09 -1.83 18.14
C LYS A 355 -22.33 -2.73 18.03
N LEU A 356 -22.71 -3.03 16.78
CA LEU A 356 -23.85 -3.90 16.46
C LEU A 356 -23.46 -5.37 16.44
N TRP A 357 -22.29 -5.67 15.92
CA TRP A 357 -21.69 -7.02 15.88
C TRP A 357 -20.17 -6.95 15.70
N ALA A 358 -19.52 -8.07 15.99
CA ALA A 358 -18.10 -8.26 15.70
C ALA A 358 -17.84 -9.72 15.36
N HIS A 359 -16.75 -9.97 14.61
CA HIS A 359 -16.25 -11.32 14.37
C HIS A 359 -14.72 -11.32 14.51
N PRO A 360 -14.14 -12.20 15.34
CA PRO A 360 -12.69 -12.31 15.49
C PRO A 360 -12.02 -12.64 14.16
N TRP A 361 -11.03 -11.81 13.77
CA TRP A 361 -10.25 -12.02 12.58
C TRP A 361 -8.86 -11.42 12.80
N THR A 362 -7.87 -12.27 12.98
CA THR A 362 -6.53 -11.85 13.46
C THR A 362 -5.44 -12.26 12.48
N THR A 363 -4.47 -11.39 12.30
CA THR A 363 -3.18 -11.69 11.69
C THR A 363 -2.08 -11.51 12.74
N ASN A 364 -0.90 -12.07 12.50
CA ASN A 364 0.22 -11.97 13.45
C ASN A 364 0.59 -10.54 13.84
N GLN A 365 0.27 -9.56 12.99
CA GLN A 365 0.62 -8.15 13.20
C GLN A 365 -0.61 -7.24 13.31
N GLY A 366 -1.83 -7.78 13.21
CA GLY A 366 -3.07 -7.02 13.21
C GLY A 366 -3.25 -6.19 11.92
N ILE A 367 -2.75 -6.67 10.78
CA ILE A 367 -2.83 -5.98 9.50
C ILE A 367 -3.96 -6.57 8.66
N HIS A 368 -4.98 -5.74 8.36
CA HIS A 368 -6.17 -6.07 7.56
C HIS A 368 -6.49 -4.90 6.64
N VAL A 369 -5.85 -4.85 5.48
CA VAL A 369 -5.94 -3.69 4.57
C VAL A 369 -7.17 -3.74 3.66
N ALA A 370 -7.56 -4.96 3.24
CA ALA A 370 -8.67 -5.14 2.32
C ALA A 370 -10.01 -4.72 2.93
N GLN A 371 -10.78 -3.91 2.22
CA GLN A 371 -12.15 -3.63 2.63
C GLN A 371 -13.02 -4.88 2.56
N PRO A 372 -13.95 -5.09 3.50
CA PRO A 372 -14.96 -6.13 3.40
C PRO A 372 -15.84 -5.95 2.16
N ILE A 373 -16.39 -7.04 1.64
CA ILE A 373 -17.35 -6.99 0.53
C ILE A 373 -18.70 -7.50 1.00
N PRO A 374 -19.73 -6.66 1.06
CA PRO A 374 -21.10 -7.11 1.29
C PRO A 374 -21.59 -7.99 0.13
N ILE A 375 -22.25 -9.12 0.45
CA ILE A 375 -22.84 -10.04 -0.52
C ILE A 375 -24.29 -10.30 -0.14
N GLY A 376 -25.19 -9.78 -0.96
CA GLY A 376 -26.60 -9.73 -0.59
C GLY A 376 -26.82 -8.82 0.61
N ASP A 377 -27.83 -9.11 1.43
CA ASP A 377 -28.22 -8.33 2.60
C ASP A 377 -27.80 -8.93 3.95
N ASP A 378 -27.20 -10.14 3.94
CA ASP A 378 -26.87 -10.87 5.15
C ASP A 378 -25.45 -11.45 5.19
N LYS A 379 -24.61 -11.22 4.16
CA LYS A 379 -23.27 -11.80 4.12
C LYS A 379 -22.18 -10.77 3.90
N VAL A 380 -21.01 -11.07 4.45
CA VAL A 380 -19.81 -10.25 4.31
C VAL A 380 -18.63 -11.15 3.97
N PHE A 381 -18.03 -10.93 2.82
CA PHE A 381 -16.76 -11.55 2.45
C PHE A 381 -15.60 -10.72 3.02
N ILE A 382 -14.60 -11.40 3.58
CA ILE A 382 -13.41 -10.79 4.17
C ILE A 382 -12.15 -11.50 3.68
N SER A 383 -11.06 -10.75 3.60
CA SER A 383 -9.76 -11.30 3.18
C SER A 383 -8.61 -10.57 3.85
N SER A 384 -7.59 -11.31 4.23
CA SER A 384 -6.32 -10.80 4.74
C SER A 384 -5.18 -11.67 4.26
N SER A 385 -3.98 -11.09 4.14
CA SER A 385 -2.75 -11.82 3.90
C SER A 385 -2.19 -12.42 5.20
N TYR A 386 -0.88 -12.59 5.30
CA TYR A 386 -0.15 -13.04 6.51
C TYR A 386 -0.59 -14.42 7.01
N GLY A 387 -0.97 -15.32 6.08
CA GLY A 387 -1.32 -16.70 6.38
C GLY A 387 -2.77 -16.92 6.82
N VAL A 388 -3.60 -15.88 6.86
CA VAL A 388 -5.01 -15.98 7.29
C VAL A 388 -5.92 -16.36 6.13
N GLY A 389 -5.92 -15.63 5.01
CA GLY A 389 -6.74 -15.98 3.85
C GLY A 389 -8.05 -15.21 3.76
N CYS A 390 -9.10 -15.89 3.34
CA CYS A 390 -10.42 -15.28 3.15
C CYS A 390 -11.55 -16.14 3.72
N GLY A 391 -12.66 -15.49 4.04
CA GLY A 391 -13.84 -16.13 4.59
C GLY A 391 -15.13 -15.43 4.21
N LEU A 392 -16.23 -16.13 4.36
CA LEU A 392 -17.59 -15.61 4.22
C LEU A 392 -18.31 -15.70 5.57
N LEU A 393 -18.74 -14.56 6.05
CA LEU A 393 -19.54 -14.45 7.26
C LEU A 393 -21.01 -14.30 6.88
N GLN A 394 -21.90 -14.97 7.60
CA GLN A 394 -23.33 -14.74 7.57
C GLN A 394 -23.75 -14.00 8.84
N LEU A 395 -24.53 -12.95 8.66
CA LEU A 395 -25.15 -12.22 9.74
C LEU A 395 -26.61 -12.65 9.92
N SER A 396 -27.06 -12.71 11.16
CA SER A 396 -28.45 -13.02 11.50
C SER A 396 -28.86 -12.26 12.76
N THR A 397 -30.14 -11.98 12.91
CA THR A 397 -30.69 -11.36 14.13
C THR A 397 -31.36 -12.42 14.98
N THR A 398 -30.90 -12.56 16.21
CA THR A 398 -31.52 -13.47 17.19
C THR A 398 -31.75 -12.70 18.49
N GLY A 399 -32.99 -12.64 18.94
CA GLY A 399 -33.34 -11.92 20.18
C GLY A 399 -33.00 -10.42 20.16
N GLY A 400 -33.01 -9.77 18.97
CA GLY A 400 -32.66 -8.35 18.81
C GLY A 400 -31.14 -8.09 18.66
N THR A 401 -30.30 -9.10 18.86
CA THR A 401 -28.84 -8.99 18.72
C THR A 401 -28.39 -9.57 17.39
N ILE A 402 -27.46 -8.88 16.72
CA ILE A 402 -26.85 -9.37 15.48
C ILE A 402 -25.71 -10.32 15.83
N GLN A 403 -25.74 -11.48 15.24
CA GLN A 403 -24.71 -12.52 15.37
C GLN A 403 -24.03 -12.74 14.01
N SER A 404 -22.74 -13.03 14.05
CA SER A 404 -21.96 -13.43 12.88
C SER A 404 -21.58 -14.90 12.97
N LYS A 405 -21.71 -15.63 11.85
CA LYS A 405 -21.29 -17.03 11.71
C LYS A 405 -20.38 -17.15 10.50
N GLU A 406 -19.22 -17.76 10.67
CA GLU A 406 -18.36 -18.13 9.56
C GLU A 406 -18.96 -19.30 8.79
N LEU A 407 -19.23 -19.12 7.49
CA LEU A 407 -19.76 -20.15 6.61
C LEU A 407 -18.63 -21.02 6.06
N TRP A 408 -17.54 -20.39 5.70
CA TRP A 408 -16.30 -21.04 5.27
C TRP A 408 -15.11 -20.09 5.42
N HIS A 409 -13.90 -20.69 5.52
CA HIS A 409 -12.61 -20.01 5.62
C HIS A 409 -11.54 -20.82 4.87
N ASN A 410 -10.70 -20.17 4.07
CA ASN A 410 -9.63 -20.82 3.32
C ASN A 410 -8.56 -19.84 2.84
N LEU A 411 -7.53 -20.34 2.13
CA LEU A 411 -6.40 -19.58 1.61
C LEU A 411 -6.51 -19.26 0.10
N GLN A 412 -7.72 -19.24 -0.47
CA GLN A 412 -7.89 -19.08 -1.91
C GLN A 412 -7.70 -17.63 -2.39
N LEU A 413 -7.84 -16.64 -1.50
CA LEU A 413 -7.56 -15.22 -1.78
C LEU A 413 -6.99 -14.56 -0.53
N ARG A 414 -5.72 -14.15 -0.61
CA ARG A 414 -4.98 -13.47 0.46
C ARG A 414 -4.65 -12.05 0.01
N SER A 415 -5.57 -11.14 0.29
CA SER A 415 -5.41 -9.72 -0.04
C SER A 415 -4.44 -9.05 0.92
N ARG A 416 -3.33 -8.51 0.41
CA ARG A 416 -2.28 -7.92 1.23
C ARG A 416 -2.42 -6.40 1.34
N PHE A 417 -2.26 -5.67 0.23
CA PHE A 417 -2.35 -4.21 0.18
C PHE A 417 -3.42 -3.71 -0.80
N ASN A 418 -4.29 -4.57 -1.23
CA ASN A 418 -5.36 -4.28 -2.17
C ASN A 418 -6.69 -4.81 -1.66
N SER A 419 -7.77 -4.24 -2.18
CA SER A 419 -9.13 -4.70 -1.89
C SER A 419 -9.72 -5.36 -3.13
N PRO A 420 -10.31 -6.55 -3.01
CA PRO A 420 -10.96 -7.21 -4.14
C PRO A 420 -12.23 -6.48 -4.59
N VAL A 421 -12.76 -6.85 -5.76
CA VAL A 421 -13.99 -6.32 -6.34
C VAL A 421 -15.00 -7.43 -6.61
N LEU A 422 -16.27 -7.11 -6.45
CA LEU A 422 -17.39 -8.02 -6.77
C LEU A 422 -17.93 -7.69 -8.17
N HIS A 423 -18.12 -8.72 -9.00
CA HIS A 423 -18.79 -8.61 -10.29
C HIS A 423 -19.53 -9.89 -10.63
N ASN A 424 -20.82 -9.77 -11.01
CA ASN A 424 -21.67 -10.90 -11.41
C ASN A 424 -21.61 -12.10 -10.44
N ASN A 425 -21.66 -11.80 -9.13
CA ASN A 425 -21.55 -12.77 -8.04
C ASN A 425 -20.22 -13.52 -7.93
N PHE A 426 -19.15 -13.01 -8.55
CA PHE A 426 -17.79 -13.50 -8.38
C PHE A 426 -16.88 -12.41 -7.80
N ILE A 427 -15.89 -12.83 -7.03
CA ILE A 427 -14.89 -11.93 -6.44
C ILE A 427 -13.61 -12.03 -7.25
N TYR A 428 -13.07 -10.87 -7.64
CA TYR A 428 -11.79 -10.73 -8.32
C TYR A 428 -10.83 -9.98 -7.38
N GLY A 429 -9.66 -10.54 -7.17
CA GLY A 429 -8.67 -9.95 -6.26
C GLY A 429 -7.26 -10.45 -6.53
N LEU A 430 -6.26 -9.82 -5.91
CA LEU A 430 -4.88 -10.23 -6.00
C LEU A 430 -4.51 -11.12 -4.80
N ASP A 431 -4.38 -12.43 -5.04
CA ASP A 431 -3.87 -13.41 -4.08
C ASP A 431 -2.34 -13.33 -4.02
N GLU A 432 -1.79 -12.64 -3.01
CA GLU A 432 -0.36 -12.37 -2.91
C GLU A 432 0.23 -11.87 -4.25
N GLY A 433 -0.50 -10.98 -4.89
CA GLY A 433 -0.10 -10.34 -6.15
C GLY A 433 -0.50 -11.07 -7.43
N ILE A 434 -1.22 -12.19 -7.37
CA ILE A 434 -1.72 -12.91 -8.54
C ILE A 434 -3.22 -12.73 -8.65
N LEU A 435 -3.71 -12.30 -9.82
CA LEU A 435 -5.14 -12.13 -10.04
C LEU A 435 -5.86 -13.48 -9.97
N VAL A 436 -6.94 -13.52 -9.19
CA VAL A 436 -7.80 -14.69 -9.07
C VAL A 436 -9.27 -14.31 -9.22
N CYS A 437 -10.07 -15.26 -9.70
CA CYS A 437 -11.52 -15.23 -9.60
C CYS A 437 -11.97 -16.27 -8.59
N LEU A 438 -12.82 -15.87 -7.64
CA LEU A 438 -13.31 -16.71 -6.55
C LEU A 438 -14.85 -16.71 -6.54
N ASP A 439 -15.43 -17.90 -6.37
CA ASP A 439 -16.86 -18.06 -6.10
C ASP A 439 -17.12 -17.84 -4.60
N PRO A 440 -17.80 -16.78 -4.21
CA PRO A 440 -18.01 -16.48 -2.79
C PRO A 440 -18.96 -17.45 -2.09
N VAL A 441 -19.81 -18.18 -2.81
CA VAL A 441 -20.74 -19.17 -2.22
C VAL A 441 -19.96 -20.39 -1.72
N THR A 442 -19.04 -20.88 -2.54
CA THR A 442 -18.27 -22.11 -2.24
C THR A 442 -16.90 -21.84 -1.64
N GLY A 443 -16.41 -20.61 -1.71
CA GLY A 443 -15.05 -20.24 -1.33
C GLY A 443 -13.98 -20.79 -2.28
N ARG A 444 -14.36 -21.36 -3.42
CA ARG A 444 -13.42 -22.00 -4.36
C ARG A 444 -12.98 -21.02 -5.44
N ARG A 445 -11.70 -21.06 -5.73
CA ARG A 445 -11.12 -20.34 -6.86
C ARG A 445 -11.59 -20.95 -8.17
N LYS A 446 -12.10 -20.13 -9.09
CA LYS A 446 -12.48 -20.53 -10.46
C LYS A 446 -11.25 -20.64 -11.35
N TRP A 447 -10.36 -19.64 -11.24
CA TRP A 447 -9.07 -19.61 -11.93
C TRP A 447 -8.06 -18.72 -11.19
N LYS A 448 -6.80 -18.86 -11.57
CA LYS A 448 -5.66 -18.06 -11.16
C LYS A 448 -4.96 -17.55 -12.43
N GLY A 449 -4.82 -16.25 -12.56
CA GLY A 449 -4.26 -15.55 -13.71
C GLY A 449 -2.80 -15.17 -13.54
N GLU A 450 -2.45 -14.01 -14.10
CA GLU A 450 -1.09 -13.49 -14.08
C GLU A 450 -0.75 -12.77 -12.77
N ARG A 451 0.56 -12.53 -12.56
CA ARG A 451 1.09 -11.79 -11.41
C ARG A 451 1.20 -10.31 -11.74
N TYR A 452 0.62 -9.48 -10.89
CA TYR A 452 0.66 -8.01 -10.95
C TYR A 452 1.34 -7.37 -9.72
N GLY A 453 1.92 -8.19 -8.82
CA GLY A 453 2.48 -7.73 -7.56
C GLY A 453 1.43 -7.16 -6.62
N GLN A 454 1.83 -6.29 -5.72
CA GLN A 454 0.94 -5.63 -4.75
C GLN A 454 0.23 -4.41 -5.38
N GLY A 455 -0.24 -4.57 -6.60
CA GLY A 455 -0.96 -3.56 -7.36
C GLY A 455 -2.35 -3.23 -6.79
N GLN A 456 -3.04 -2.30 -7.45
CA GLN A 456 -4.41 -1.90 -7.12
C GLN A 456 -5.35 -2.28 -8.25
N ILE A 457 -6.59 -2.57 -7.90
CA ILE A 457 -7.62 -2.97 -8.87
C ILE A 457 -8.88 -2.13 -8.73
N LEU A 458 -9.48 -1.83 -9.86
CA LEU A 458 -10.84 -1.28 -9.96
C LEU A 458 -11.60 -1.98 -11.09
N ARG A 459 -12.90 -1.82 -11.11
CA ARG A 459 -13.78 -2.39 -12.12
C ARG A 459 -14.48 -1.31 -12.92
N GLN A 460 -14.55 -1.50 -14.24
CA GLN A 460 -15.46 -0.76 -15.11
C GLN A 460 -16.19 -1.74 -16.02
N ASP A 461 -17.51 -1.75 -15.97
CA ASP A 461 -18.34 -2.74 -16.64
C ASP A 461 -17.90 -4.17 -16.33
N ASP A 462 -17.53 -4.96 -17.36
CA ASP A 462 -17.00 -6.33 -17.26
C ASP A 462 -15.45 -6.38 -17.32
N LEU A 463 -14.79 -5.26 -17.06
CA LEU A 463 -13.33 -5.13 -17.09
C LEU A 463 -12.77 -4.90 -15.70
N ILE A 464 -11.73 -5.64 -15.35
CA ILE A 464 -10.86 -5.36 -14.20
C ILE A 464 -9.66 -4.57 -14.72
N VAL A 465 -9.51 -3.36 -14.22
CA VAL A 465 -8.36 -2.48 -14.51
C VAL A 465 -7.37 -2.63 -13.36
N ILE A 466 -6.12 -2.92 -13.69
CA ILE A 466 -5.08 -3.22 -12.71
C ILE A 466 -3.92 -2.26 -12.92
N GLN A 467 -3.58 -1.51 -11.87
CA GLN A 467 -2.31 -0.83 -11.74
C GLN A 467 -1.34 -1.79 -11.07
N ALA A 468 -0.43 -2.39 -11.81
CA ALA A 468 0.55 -3.32 -11.27
C ALA A 468 1.64 -2.61 -10.44
N GLU A 469 2.27 -3.33 -9.54
CA GLU A 469 3.32 -2.80 -8.65
C GLU A 469 4.52 -2.23 -9.42
N ASN A 470 4.86 -2.83 -10.56
CA ASN A 470 5.95 -2.37 -11.43
C ASN A 470 5.61 -1.14 -12.29
N GLY A 471 4.38 -0.61 -12.16
CA GLY A 471 3.90 0.55 -12.91
C GLY A 471 3.15 0.22 -14.21
N ASP A 472 3.02 -1.06 -14.56
CA ASP A 472 2.23 -1.47 -15.72
C ASP A 472 0.73 -1.25 -15.47
N LEU A 473 0.01 -0.93 -16.54
CA LEU A 473 -1.44 -0.89 -16.58
C LEU A 473 -1.97 -2.07 -17.36
N ALA A 474 -2.83 -2.89 -16.73
CA ALA A 474 -3.45 -4.04 -17.37
C ALA A 474 -4.98 -3.95 -17.35
N ILE A 475 -5.61 -4.54 -18.36
CA ILE A 475 -7.06 -4.72 -18.42
C ILE A 475 -7.34 -6.20 -18.61
N VAL A 476 -8.17 -6.77 -17.74
CA VAL A 476 -8.57 -8.17 -17.76
C VAL A 476 -10.09 -8.25 -17.80
N LYS A 477 -10.63 -9.12 -18.65
CA LYS A 477 -12.08 -9.35 -18.70
C LYS A 477 -12.51 -10.15 -17.47
N ALA A 478 -13.54 -9.65 -16.77
CA ALA A 478 -14.11 -10.29 -15.58
C ALA A 478 -15.03 -11.47 -16.00
N ASN A 479 -14.43 -12.60 -16.35
CA ASN A 479 -15.12 -13.85 -16.62
C ASN A 479 -14.80 -14.87 -15.52
N PRO A 480 -15.81 -15.59 -14.96
CA PRO A 480 -15.60 -16.64 -13.96
C PRO A 480 -15.00 -17.93 -14.54
#